data_e72b9cdb3a70097d7887923734163afb
#
_entry.id   e72b9cdb3a70097d7887923734163afb
#
_cell.length_a   1.000
_cell.length_b   1.000
_cell.length_c   1.000
_cell.angle_alpha   90.00
_cell.angle_beta   90.00
_cell.angle_gamma   90.00
#
_symmetry.space_group_name_H-M   'P 1'
#
loop_
_entity.id
_entity.type
_entity.pdbx_description
1 polymer ?
#
loop_
_entity_poly.entity_id
_entity_poly.type
_entity_poly.pdbx_seq_one_letter_code
_entity_poly.pdbx_strand_id
1 'polypeptide(L)'
;MSNTQQLHDFTTQVRRDILRMVHAVNSGHPGGSLGCAEFLVTLYQDVMKRNPGFSMDGKNEDLFFLSNGHISPVFYSVLARSGYFPVAELATFRKLNSRLQGHPTTHEGLPGIRMASGSLGQGSVSYTHLRAHETEAD
;
A
#
# COMPACT_ATOMS: atom_id res chain seq x y z
N MET A 1 -16.25 13.57 0.38
CA MET A 1 -15.15 14.12 -0.46
C MET A 1 -14.17 14.84 0.44
N SER A 2 -12.89 14.45 0.35
CA SER A 2 -11.83 15.12 1.09
C SER A 2 -11.59 16.51 0.50
N ASN A 3 -11.33 17.52 1.34
CA ASN A 3 -10.92 18.83 0.86
C ASN A 3 -9.53 18.71 0.21
N THR A 4 -9.29 19.41 -0.89
CA THR A 4 -7.99 19.44 -1.60
C THR A 4 -6.82 19.73 -0.66
N GLN A 5 -7.00 20.64 0.30
CA GLN A 5 -5.96 20.95 1.29
C GLN A 5 -5.66 19.75 2.20
N GLN A 6 -6.67 18.98 2.60
CA GLN A 6 -6.47 17.77 3.41
C GLN A 6 -5.70 16.70 2.65
N LEU A 7 -6.01 16.49 1.35
CA LEU A 7 -5.25 15.57 0.49
C LEU A 7 -3.79 16.01 0.32
N HIS A 8 -3.56 17.32 0.14
CA HIS A 8 -2.22 17.90 0.04
C HIS A 8 -1.41 17.68 1.33
N ASP A 9 -2.00 17.97 2.48
CA ASP A 9 -1.34 17.80 3.78
C ASP A 9 -1.05 16.33 4.07
N PHE A 10 -1.98 15.43 3.75
CA PHE A 10 -1.80 13.99 3.86
C PHE A 10 -0.65 13.50 2.97
N THR A 11 -0.65 13.92 1.70
CA THR A 11 0.42 13.59 0.74
C THR A 11 1.79 14.07 1.22
N THR A 12 1.84 15.26 1.79
CA THR A 12 3.07 15.81 2.37
C THR A 12 3.61 14.91 3.49
N GLN A 13 2.75 14.39 4.37
CA GLN A 13 3.18 13.47 5.41
C GLN A 13 3.64 12.12 4.82
N VAL A 14 2.93 11.59 3.83
CA VAL A 14 3.33 10.36 3.13
C VAL A 14 4.71 10.51 2.49
N ARG A 15 4.99 11.62 1.82
CA ARG A 15 6.32 11.90 1.25
C ARG A 15 7.42 11.95 2.32
N ARG A 16 7.14 12.56 3.47
CA ARG A 16 8.08 12.57 4.60
C ARG A 16 8.35 11.17 5.15
N ASP A 17 7.33 10.34 5.26
CA ASP A 17 7.46 8.96 5.75
C ASP A 17 8.29 8.11 4.79
N ILE A 18 8.09 8.24 3.47
CA ILE A 18 8.90 7.57 2.44
C ILE A 18 10.38 7.88 2.67
N LEU A 19 10.72 9.15 2.79
CA LEU A 19 12.10 9.58 2.99
C LEU A 19 12.68 9.07 4.31
N ARG A 20 11.91 9.14 5.39
CA ARG A 20 12.33 8.64 6.72
C ARG A 20 12.59 7.12 6.69
N MET A 21 11.67 6.34 6.11
CA MET A 21 11.81 4.88 6.01
C MET A 21 13.07 4.49 5.22
N VAL A 22 13.22 5.04 4.02
CA VAL A 22 14.34 4.71 3.12
C VAL A 22 15.67 5.17 3.71
N HIS A 23 15.74 6.39 4.26
CA HIS A 23 16.94 6.94 4.87
C HIS A 23 17.38 6.14 6.10
N ALA A 24 16.44 5.73 6.97
CA ALA A 24 16.75 5.03 8.20
C ALA A 24 17.46 3.68 8.00
N VAL A 25 17.26 3.04 6.85
CA VAL A 25 17.87 1.74 6.52
C VAL A 25 18.82 1.81 5.30
N ASN A 26 19.02 3.00 4.74
CA ASN A 26 19.82 3.23 3.52
C ASN A 26 19.45 2.26 2.38
N SER A 27 18.16 1.95 2.24
CA SER A 27 17.67 0.94 1.29
C SER A 27 16.23 1.21 0.89
N GLY A 28 15.91 1.01 -0.38
CA GLY A 28 14.56 1.16 -0.94
C GLY A 28 14.55 1.97 -2.24
N HIS A 29 13.34 2.24 -2.73
CA HIS A 29 13.09 2.89 -4.02
C HIS A 29 12.30 4.20 -3.81
N PRO A 30 12.96 5.30 -3.38
CA PRO A 30 12.26 6.54 -3.05
C PRO A 30 11.62 7.21 -4.27
N GLY A 31 12.26 7.16 -5.43
CA GLY A 31 11.77 7.83 -6.64
C GLY A 31 10.40 7.34 -7.07
N GLY A 32 10.23 6.03 -7.23
CA GLY A 32 8.92 5.43 -7.57
C GLY A 32 7.86 5.67 -6.50
N SER A 33 8.25 5.56 -5.22
CA SER A 33 7.35 5.83 -4.08
C SER A 33 6.87 7.28 -4.08
N LEU A 34 7.77 8.26 -4.26
CA LEU A 34 7.42 9.68 -4.31
C LEU A 34 6.56 10.01 -5.53
N GLY A 35 6.82 9.36 -6.69
CA GLY A 35 6.05 9.55 -7.91
C GLY A 35 4.62 9.02 -7.85
N CYS A 36 4.32 8.09 -6.95
CA CYS A 36 2.98 7.52 -6.77
C CYS A 36 2.23 8.07 -5.53
N ALA A 37 2.79 9.03 -4.80
CA ALA A 37 2.24 9.49 -3.53
C ALA A 37 0.84 10.11 -3.70
N GLU A 38 0.67 11.05 -4.62
CA GLU A 38 -0.61 11.73 -4.89
C GLU A 38 -1.68 10.74 -5.36
N PHE A 39 -1.30 9.83 -6.25
CA PHE A 39 -2.20 8.82 -6.78
C PHE A 39 -2.74 7.93 -5.66
N LEU A 40 -1.86 7.33 -4.85
CA LEU A 40 -2.28 6.41 -3.78
C LEU A 40 -3.02 7.14 -2.65
N VAL A 41 -2.63 8.37 -2.32
CA VAL A 41 -3.36 9.17 -1.33
C VAL A 41 -4.77 9.46 -1.81
N THR A 42 -4.94 9.94 -3.02
CA THR A 42 -6.27 10.23 -3.59
C THR A 42 -7.12 8.95 -3.64
N LEU A 43 -6.54 7.86 -4.12
CA LEU A 43 -7.22 6.57 -4.20
C LEU A 43 -7.76 6.13 -2.82
N TYR A 44 -6.92 6.15 -1.78
CA TYR A 44 -7.27 5.68 -0.45
C TYR A 44 -8.12 6.65 0.37
N GLN A 45 -8.00 7.98 0.15
CA GLN A 45 -8.70 8.97 0.97
C GLN A 45 -10.02 9.46 0.36
N ASP A 46 -10.16 9.38 -0.97
CA ASP A 46 -11.32 9.99 -1.65
C ASP A 46 -12.10 9.02 -2.54
N VAL A 47 -11.46 8.01 -3.12
CA VAL A 47 -12.08 7.16 -4.16
C VAL A 47 -12.55 5.82 -3.58
N MET A 48 -11.66 5.09 -2.90
CA MET A 48 -11.94 3.73 -2.45
C MET A 48 -12.90 3.68 -1.26
N LYS A 49 -13.88 2.79 -1.35
CA LYS A 49 -14.63 2.31 -0.19
C LYS A 49 -13.78 1.28 0.54
N ARG A 50 -13.23 1.66 1.67
CA ARG A 50 -12.26 0.85 2.43
C ARG A 50 -12.71 0.62 3.87
N ASN A 51 -12.25 -0.48 4.44
CA ASN A 51 -12.47 -0.82 5.84
C ASN A 51 -11.12 -1.03 6.56
N PRO A 52 -10.69 -0.11 7.43
CA PRO A 52 -9.46 -0.28 8.22
C PRO A 52 -9.48 -1.49 9.18
N GLY A 53 -10.67 -2.00 9.52
CA GLY A 53 -10.85 -3.24 10.28
C GLY A 53 -10.48 -4.52 9.53
N PHE A 54 -9.78 -4.41 8.45
CA PHE A 54 -9.18 -5.36 7.52
C PHE A 54 -9.59 -6.83 7.70
N SER A 55 -10.12 -7.42 6.61
CA SER A 55 -10.23 -8.87 6.45
C SER A 55 -9.66 -9.29 5.08
N MET A 56 -9.16 -10.51 4.96
CA MET A 56 -8.59 -11.00 3.70
C MET A 56 -9.63 -11.16 2.60
N ASP A 57 -10.86 -11.48 2.94
CA ASP A 57 -11.99 -11.64 2.00
C ASP A 57 -12.57 -10.30 1.50
N GLY A 58 -12.28 -9.19 2.17
CA GLY A 58 -12.58 -7.83 1.72
C GLY A 58 -14.05 -7.56 1.37
N LYS A 59 -14.99 -8.22 2.08
CA LYS A 59 -16.43 -8.08 1.80
C LYS A 59 -16.90 -6.65 1.98
N ASN A 60 -17.65 -6.15 0.99
CA ASN A 60 -18.25 -4.81 0.97
C ASN A 60 -17.23 -3.65 0.95
N GLU A 61 -16.02 -3.88 0.49
CA GLU A 61 -15.00 -2.86 0.28
C GLU A 61 -14.32 -3.02 -1.09
N ASP A 62 -13.65 -1.97 -1.57
CA ASP A 62 -12.84 -2.03 -2.77
C ASP A 62 -11.50 -2.70 -2.45
N LEU A 63 -11.02 -3.54 -3.37
CA LEU A 63 -9.78 -4.27 -3.21
C LEU A 63 -8.65 -3.59 -3.98
N PHE A 64 -7.52 -3.40 -3.34
CA PHE A 64 -6.31 -2.88 -3.98
C PHE A 64 -5.19 -3.92 -3.93
N PHE A 65 -4.60 -4.18 -5.10
CA PHE A 65 -3.47 -5.08 -5.28
C PHE A 65 -2.29 -4.32 -5.88
N LEU A 66 -1.20 -4.24 -5.13
CA LEU A 66 0.01 -3.55 -5.58
C LEU A 66 0.88 -4.50 -6.41
N SER A 67 0.90 -4.33 -7.73
CA SER A 67 1.77 -5.11 -8.62
C SER A 67 3.25 -4.72 -8.49
N ASN A 68 3.53 -3.43 -8.39
CA ASN A 68 4.89 -2.91 -8.22
C ASN A 68 5.29 -2.88 -6.73
N GLY A 69 5.71 -4.03 -6.19
CA GLY A 69 6.11 -4.14 -4.78
C GLY A 69 7.33 -3.30 -4.39
N HIS A 70 8.10 -2.80 -5.35
CA HIS A 70 9.24 -1.92 -5.10
C HIS A 70 8.85 -0.58 -4.47
N ILE A 71 7.62 -0.12 -4.69
CA ILE A 71 7.10 1.10 -4.07
C ILE A 71 6.42 0.84 -2.72
N SER A 72 6.81 -0.20 -2.02
CA SER A 72 6.31 -0.52 -0.68
C SER A 72 6.32 0.65 0.31
N PRO A 73 7.32 1.57 0.33
CA PRO A 73 7.30 2.70 1.25
C PRO A 73 6.06 3.58 1.14
N VAL A 74 5.65 3.96 -0.07
CA VAL A 74 4.42 4.76 -0.23
C VAL A 74 3.19 3.98 0.19
N PHE A 75 3.13 2.70 -0.16
CA PHE A 75 1.99 1.84 0.18
C PHE A 75 1.85 1.68 1.70
N TYR A 76 2.93 1.36 2.42
CA TYR A 76 2.91 1.27 3.88
C TYR A 76 2.53 2.58 4.55
N SER A 77 3.06 3.71 4.08
CA SER A 77 2.70 5.02 4.65
C SER A 77 1.22 5.32 4.46
N VAL A 78 0.68 5.09 3.27
CA VAL A 78 -0.75 5.30 2.99
C VAL A 78 -1.62 4.39 3.85
N LEU A 79 -1.29 3.11 3.99
CA LEU A 79 -2.03 2.17 4.84
C LEU A 79 -2.01 2.61 6.32
N ALA A 80 -0.83 2.89 6.87
CA ALA A 80 -0.69 3.31 8.27
C ALA A 80 -1.51 4.58 8.55
N ARG A 81 -1.39 5.60 7.69
CA ARG A 81 -2.13 6.86 7.84
C ARG A 81 -3.61 6.73 7.54
N SER A 82 -4.01 5.68 6.84
CA SER A 82 -5.41 5.32 6.61
C SER A 82 -6.02 4.48 7.73
N GLY A 83 -5.26 4.18 8.79
CA GLY A 83 -5.75 3.53 10.00
C GLY A 83 -5.63 2.01 10.02
N TYR A 84 -4.94 1.38 9.06
CA TYR A 84 -4.77 -0.07 9.04
C TYR A 84 -3.82 -0.59 10.11
N PHE A 85 -2.79 0.19 10.45
CA PHE A 85 -1.86 -0.10 11.55
C PHE A 85 -1.20 1.19 12.06
N PRO A 86 -0.54 1.17 13.23
CA PRO A 86 0.04 2.38 13.81
C PRO A 86 1.13 3.01 12.94
N VAL A 87 1.10 4.33 12.75
CA VAL A 87 2.11 5.08 11.99
C VAL A 87 3.51 4.90 12.58
N ALA A 88 3.64 4.72 13.90
CA ALA A 88 4.92 4.47 14.56
C ALA A 88 5.63 3.20 14.04
N GLU A 89 4.86 2.21 13.55
CA GLU A 89 5.42 0.98 12.98
C GLU A 89 6.23 1.22 11.70
N LEU A 90 6.00 2.32 10.98
CA LEU A 90 6.81 2.70 9.81
C LEU A 90 8.31 2.81 10.12
N ALA A 91 8.68 3.10 11.36
CA ALA A 91 10.07 3.13 11.81
C ALA A 91 10.76 1.76 11.81
N THR A 92 10.00 0.68 11.62
CA THR A 92 10.53 -0.70 11.55
C THR A 92 10.77 -1.18 10.12
N PHE A 93 10.51 -0.36 9.10
CA PHE A 93 10.69 -0.72 7.69
C PHE A 93 12.03 -1.43 7.43
N ARG A 94 11.98 -2.60 6.80
CA ARG A 94 13.13 -3.47 6.47
C ARG A 94 14.01 -3.88 7.67
N LYS A 95 13.55 -3.71 8.89
CA LYS A 95 14.28 -4.21 10.07
C LYS A 95 13.96 -5.69 10.30
N LEU A 96 14.87 -6.38 10.98
CA LEU A 96 14.67 -7.78 11.36
C LEU A 96 13.38 -7.91 12.20
N ASN A 97 12.60 -8.94 11.93
CA ASN A 97 11.30 -9.23 12.57
C ASN A 97 10.22 -8.15 12.38
N SER A 98 10.40 -7.23 11.44
CA SER A 98 9.35 -6.28 11.09
C SER A 98 8.35 -6.88 10.11
N ARG A 99 7.08 -6.50 10.23
CA ARG A 99 6.05 -6.82 9.23
C ARG A 99 6.17 -5.98 7.95
N LEU A 100 6.91 -4.86 8.02
CA LEU A 100 7.14 -3.95 6.90
C LEU A 100 8.37 -4.38 6.11
N GLN A 101 8.21 -5.45 5.35
CA GLN A 101 9.25 -6.01 4.50
C GLN A 101 9.57 -5.08 3.32
N GLY A 102 10.73 -5.26 2.68
CA GLY A 102 11.15 -4.46 1.52
C GLY A 102 10.17 -4.54 0.34
N HIS A 103 9.47 -5.67 0.22
CA HIS A 103 8.36 -5.89 -0.71
C HIS A 103 7.17 -6.42 0.11
N PRO A 104 5.94 -6.03 -0.22
CA PRO A 104 4.77 -6.50 0.52
C PRO A 104 4.63 -8.03 0.46
N THR A 105 4.31 -8.62 1.60
CA THR A 105 4.03 -10.06 1.71
C THR A 105 2.82 -10.30 2.60
N THR A 106 2.04 -11.33 2.26
CA THR A 106 0.88 -11.75 3.05
C THR A 106 1.26 -12.56 4.27
N HIS A 107 2.44 -13.17 4.28
CA HIS A 107 2.93 -14.00 5.38
C HIS A 107 3.07 -13.24 6.70
N GLU A 108 3.45 -11.96 6.63
CA GLU A 108 3.63 -11.11 7.82
C GLU A 108 2.31 -10.62 8.44
N GLY A 109 1.19 -10.89 7.81
CA GLY A 109 -0.13 -10.53 8.32
C GLY A 109 -0.35 -9.02 8.51
N LEU A 110 0.33 -8.18 7.73
CA LEU A 110 0.15 -6.73 7.81
C LEU A 110 -1.22 -6.34 7.25
N PRO A 111 -2.08 -5.67 8.03
CA PRO A 111 -3.39 -5.23 7.55
C PRO A 111 -3.29 -4.35 6.30
N GLY A 112 -4.14 -4.62 5.32
CA GLY A 112 -4.16 -3.92 4.03
C GLY A 112 -3.38 -4.63 2.91
N ILE A 113 -2.58 -5.65 3.22
CA ILE A 113 -1.81 -6.42 2.24
C ILE A 113 -2.55 -7.71 1.90
N ARG A 114 -3.08 -7.79 0.67
CA ARG A 114 -3.82 -8.97 0.17
C ARG A 114 -3.03 -9.80 -0.84
N MET A 115 -1.92 -9.28 -1.34
CA MET A 115 -1.09 -9.96 -2.32
C MET A 115 0.38 -9.67 -2.06
N ALA A 116 1.21 -10.70 -2.12
CA ALA A 116 2.65 -10.53 -2.16
C ALA A 116 3.06 -10.00 -3.54
N SER A 117 3.99 -9.06 -3.58
CA SER A 117 4.52 -8.50 -4.82
C SER A 117 5.99 -8.14 -4.69
N GLY A 118 6.66 -7.99 -5.83
CA GLY A 118 8.11 -7.72 -5.88
C GLY A 118 8.71 -8.21 -7.18
N SER A 119 8.30 -9.39 -7.64
CA SER A 119 8.65 -9.89 -8.97
C SER A 119 7.81 -9.14 -10.01
N LEU A 120 8.46 -8.33 -10.84
CA LEU A 120 7.80 -7.47 -11.82
C LEU A 120 7.03 -8.33 -12.84
N GLY A 121 5.79 -7.93 -13.13
CA GLY A 121 4.87 -8.64 -14.02
C GLY A 121 3.94 -9.63 -13.33
N GLN A 122 4.28 -10.15 -12.16
CA GLN A 122 3.47 -11.14 -11.45
C GLN A 122 2.09 -10.59 -11.02
N GLY A 123 2.04 -9.33 -10.57
CA GLY A 123 0.78 -8.70 -10.16
C GLY A 123 -0.20 -8.48 -11.31
N SER A 124 0.30 -8.17 -12.51
CA SER A 124 -0.56 -8.02 -13.69
C SER A 124 -1.15 -9.36 -14.16
N VAL A 125 -0.42 -10.45 -13.98
CA VAL A 125 -0.95 -11.81 -14.24
C VAL A 125 -2.09 -12.15 -13.29
N SER A 126 -1.98 -11.78 -12.01
CA SER A 126 -3.05 -11.99 -11.04
C SER A 126 -4.34 -11.24 -11.44
N TYR A 127 -4.24 -10.00 -11.93
CA TYR A 127 -5.38 -9.27 -12.46
C TYR A 127 -6.03 -9.99 -13.66
N THR A 128 -5.23 -10.45 -14.60
CA THR A 128 -5.72 -11.17 -15.79
C THR A 128 -6.48 -12.43 -15.37
N HIS A 129 -5.96 -13.18 -14.41
CA HIS A 129 -6.59 -14.40 -13.90
C HIS A 129 -7.94 -14.11 -13.22
N LEU A 130 -8.02 -13.10 -12.35
CA LEU A 130 -9.26 -12.71 -11.69
C LEU A 130 -10.34 -12.31 -12.71
N ARG A 131 -9.99 -11.49 -13.71
CA ARG A 131 -10.92 -11.06 -14.76
C ARG A 131 -11.42 -12.21 -15.63
N ALA A 132 -10.59 -13.21 -15.90
CA ALA A 132 -11.01 -14.37 -16.67
C ALA A 132 -12.10 -15.20 -15.96
N HIS A 133 -12.08 -15.24 -14.62
CA HIS A 133 -13.09 -15.95 -13.83
C HIS A 133 -14.37 -15.16 -13.57
N GLU A 134 -14.32 -13.82 -13.63
CA GLU A 134 -15.53 -12.98 -13.53
C GLU A 134 -16.49 -13.16 -14.72
N THR A 135 -15.99 -13.57 -15.87
CA THR A 135 -16.80 -13.77 -17.08
C THR A 135 -17.47 -15.14 -17.19
N GLU A 136 -17.16 -16.07 -16.29
CA GLU A 136 -17.78 -17.41 -16.24
C GLU A 136 -18.97 -17.51 -15.27
N ALA A 137 -19.29 -16.42 -14.57
CA ALA A 137 -20.33 -16.38 -13.54
C ALA A 137 -21.67 -15.76 -13.99
N ASP A 138 -21.82 -15.41 -15.29
CA ASP A 138 -23.06 -14.87 -15.88
C ASP A 138 -23.83 -15.94 -16.68
#